data_3c482bd8681cf1df14d5e2cb368faea8
#
_entry.id   3c482bd8681cf1df14d5e2cb368faea8
#
_cell.length_a   1.000
_cell.length_b   1.000
_cell.length_c   1.000
_cell.angle_alpha   90.00
_cell.angle_beta   90.00
_cell.angle_gamma   90.00
#
_symmetry.space_group_name_H-M   'P 1'
#
loop_
_entity.id
_entity.type
_entity.pdbx_description
1 polymer ?
#
loop_
_entity_poly.entity_id
_entity_poly.type
_entity_poly.pdbx_seq_one_letter_code
_entity_poly.pdbx_strand_id
1 'polypeptide(L)'
;IEGPPPLQEQISEILDQRPSSHDIHINGLELSSSNPAVQLDFGGIAKGYAVDLTIEKLRNMGIDNAIVNAGGDLRAMGTHGDRPWRVAVRKPGGGMVGSVQVEGDEAIFTSGNYERFRQDQTQRYPHILDPATGWRSKDIASVTLITDEGILADAAATALLFAGLYVWADVARSLKLQLVAIVDEDGAVFMTVEMEKRLQFTGDVEHVIIELQ
;
A
#
# COMPACT_ATOMS: atom_id res chain seq x y z
N ILE A 1 18.11 -4.18 -11.70
CA ILE A 1 19.14 -5.20 -11.48
C ILE A 1 18.75 -6.39 -12.36
N GLU A 2 19.59 -6.74 -13.33
CA GLU A 2 19.40 -7.90 -14.21
C GLU A 2 20.05 -9.13 -13.58
N GLY A 3 19.45 -10.30 -13.78
CA GLY A 3 19.97 -11.58 -13.33
C GLY A 3 18.88 -12.51 -12.78
N PRO A 4 19.17 -13.80 -12.64
CA PRO A 4 18.25 -14.77 -12.08
C PRO A 4 17.93 -14.42 -10.60
N PRO A 5 16.84 -14.93 -10.05
CA PRO A 5 16.57 -14.81 -8.62
C PRO A 5 17.66 -15.52 -7.81
N PRO A 6 17.86 -15.15 -6.54
CA PRO A 6 18.77 -15.87 -5.67
C PRO A 6 18.34 -17.34 -5.51
N LEU A 7 19.29 -18.23 -5.25
CA LEU A 7 19.00 -19.62 -4.95
C LEU A 7 18.26 -19.73 -3.60
N GLN A 8 17.44 -20.76 -3.45
CA GLN A 8 16.69 -21.01 -2.21
C GLN A 8 17.60 -21.07 -0.97
N GLU A 9 18.80 -21.64 -1.12
CA GLU A 9 19.80 -21.74 -0.05
C GLU A 9 20.27 -20.36 0.40
N GLN A 10 20.53 -19.43 -0.53
CA GLN A 10 20.90 -18.04 -0.23
C GLN A 10 19.77 -17.28 0.47
N ILE A 11 18.51 -17.54 0.09
CA ILE A 11 17.34 -16.97 0.77
C ILE A 11 17.26 -17.49 2.20
N SER A 12 17.43 -18.80 2.40
CA SER A 12 17.40 -19.43 3.72
C SER A 12 18.49 -18.87 4.63
N GLU A 13 19.72 -18.69 4.12
CA GLU A 13 20.82 -18.09 4.89
C GLU A 13 20.50 -16.67 5.38
N ILE A 14 19.77 -15.87 4.57
CA ILE A 14 19.34 -14.51 4.96
C ILE A 14 18.22 -14.60 6.01
N LEU A 15 17.23 -15.49 5.81
CA LEU A 15 16.11 -15.67 6.73
C LEU A 15 16.56 -16.18 8.10
N ASP A 16 17.59 -17.04 8.15
CA ASP A 16 18.15 -17.59 9.40
C ASP A 16 18.77 -16.51 10.31
N GLN A 17 19.16 -15.36 9.74
CA GLN A 17 19.65 -14.22 10.51
C GLN A 17 18.57 -13.50 11.30
N ARG A 18 17.29 -13.71 10.96
CA ARG A 18 16.08 -13.24 11.64
C ARG A 18 16.13 -11.77 12.07
N PRO A 19 16.50 -10.83 11.18
CA PRO A 19 16.45 -9.40 11.52
C PRO A 19 15.01 -8.99 11.86
N SER A 20 14.85 -8.17 12.89
CA SER A 20 13.56 -7.77 13.43
C SER A 20 13.57 -6.30 13.83
N SER A 21 12.40 -5.66 13.84
CA SER A 21 12.24 -4.33 14.40
C SER A 21 12.56 -4.26 15.90
N HIS A 22 12.46 -5.38 16.61
CA HIS A 22 12.86 -5.48 18.03
C HIS A 22 14.38 -5.35 18.25
N ASP A 23 15.17 -5.56 17.19
CA ASP A 23 16.63 -5.38 17.25
C ASP A 23 17.05 -3.91 17.12
N ILE A 24 16.10 -3.01 16.80
CA ILE A 24 16.36 -1.59 16.60
C ILE A 24 16.21 -0.84 17.91
N HIS A 25 17.22 -0.09 18.28
CA HIS A 25 17.25 0.74 19.49
C HIS A 25 17.41 2.20 19.11
N ILE A 26 16.53 3.05 19.64
CA ILE A 26 16.54 4.50 19.42
C ILE A 26 16.82 5.16 20.77
N ASN A 27 17.89 5.95 20.83
CA ASN A 27 18.25 6.75 22.01
C ASN A 27 18.49 8.22 21.58
N GLY A 28 17.50 9.07 21.77
CA GLY A 28 17.51 10.41 21.26
C GLY A 28 17.59 10.45 19.73
N LEU A 29 18.70 10.93 19.19
CA LEU A 29 18.96 10.96 17.73
C LEU A 29 19.87 9.81 17.26
N GLU A 30 20.25 8.91 18.15
CA GLU A 30 21.09 7.77 17.82
C GLU A 30 20.21 6.53 17.53
N LEU A 31 20.47 5.88 16.41
CA LEU A 31 19.86 4.62 16.03
C LEU A 31 20.93 3.54 15.99
N SER A 32 20.69 2.43 16.64
CA SER A 32 21.57 1.26 16.64
C SER A 32 20.79 -0.03 16.48
N SER A 33 21.47 -1.12 16.19
CA SER A 33 20.87 -2.44 16.12
C SER A 33 21.70 -3.47 16.90
N SER A 34 21.02 -4.36 17.61
CA SER A 34 21.63 -5.53 18.25
C SER A 34 21.93 -6.68 17.27
N ASN A 35 21.29 -6.66 16.08
CA ASN A 35 21.50 -7.65 15.03
C ASN A 35 22.10 -6.95 13.79
N PRO A 36 23.35 -7.32 13.40
CA PRO A 36 24.05 -6.69 12.26
C PRO A 36 23.38 -6.98 10.90
N ALA A 37 22.45 -7.93 10.82
CA ALA A 37 21.70 -8.23 9.61
C ALA A 37 20.53 -7.27 9.35
N VAL A 38 20.19 -6.40 10.31
CA VAL A 38 19.12 -5.41 10.13
C VAL A 38 19.51 -4.41 9.06
N GLN A 39 18.67 -4.29 8.05
CA GLN A 39 18.72 -3.26 7.03
C GLN A 39 17.37 -2.56 6.99
N LEU A 40 17.39 -1.22 6.96
CA LEU A 40 16.16 -0.42 6.90
C LEU A 40 15.89 0.00 5.47
N ASP A 41 14.67 -0.27 5.01
CA ASP A 41 14.13 0.25 3.77
C ASP A 41 12.84 1.02 4.08
N PHE A 42 12.77 2.26 3.61
CA PHE A 42 11.61 3.14 3.83
C PHE A 42 10.68 3.21 2.63
N GLY A 43 10.85 2.34 1.63
CA GLY A 43 10.09 2.34 0.38
C GLY A 43 8.58 2.21 0.56
N GLY A 44 8.13 1.51 1.60
CA GLY A 44 6.71 1.33 1.93
C GLY A 44 6.12 2.36 2.89
N ILE A 45 6.82 3.48 3.18
CA ILE A 45 6.33 4.51 4.12
C ILE A 45 6.74 5.94 3.71
N ALA A 46 7.83 6.07 2.95
CA ALA A 46 8.42 7.37 2.67
C ALA A 46 7.56 8.23 1.75
N LYS A 47 6.79 7.64 0.83
CA LYS A 47 5.88 8.38 -0.05
C LYS A 47 4.76 9.01 0.77
N GLY A 48 4.14 8.22 1.64
CA GLY A 48 3.07 8.68 2.53
C GLY A 48 3.53 9.82 3.41
N TYR A 49 4.69 9.67 4.05
CA TYR A 49 5.28 10.72 4.87
C TYR A 49 5.56 12.01 4.08
N ALA A 50 6.14 11.91 2.88
CA ALA A 50 6.46 13.07 2.05
C ALA A 50 5.19 13.79 1.58
N VAL A 51 4.14 13.04 1.23
CA VAL A 51 2.84 13.59 0.83
C VAL A 51 2.19 14.31 2.01
N ASP A 52 2.19 13.73 3.21
CA ASP A 52 1.64 14.35 4.41
C ASP A 52 2.35 15.67 4.77
N LEU A 53 3.69 15.67 4.78
CA LEU A 53 4.47 16.88 5.01
C LEU A 53 4.18 17.97 3.97
N THR A 54 3.95 17.56 2.71
CA THR A 54 3.66 18.51 1.64
C THR A 54 2.28 19.13 1.84
N ILE A 55 1.26 18.34 2.17
CA ILE A 55 -0.09 18.83 2.48
C ILE A 55 -0.05 19.79 3.68
N GLU A 56 0.65 19.43 4.74
CA GLU A 56 0.84 20.30 5.92
C GLU A 56 1.51 21.63 5.53
N LYS A 57 2.55 21.58 4.71
CA LYS A 57 3.24 22.77 4.21
C LYS A 57 2.31 23.67 3.40
N LEU A 58 1.51 23.11 2.50
CA LEU A 58 0.55 23.87 1.69
C LEU A 58 -0.51 24.53 2.58
N ARG A 59 -1.02 23.81 3.58
CA ARG A 59 -1.98 24.35 4.57
C ARG A 59 -1.39 25.53 5.34
N ASN A 60 -0.15 25.42 5.79
CA ASN A 60 0.57 26.49 6.48
C ASN A 60 0.85 27.72 5.60
N MET A 61 0.79 27.56 4.27
CA MET A 61 0.87 28.65 3.30
C MET A 61 -0.50 29.28 2.96
N GLY A 62 -1.58 28.82 3.61
CA GLY A 62 -2.95 29.30 3.37
C GLY A 62 -3.62 28.71 2.13
N ILE A 63 -3.15 27.53 1.68
CA ILE A 63 -3.78 26.80 0.58
C ILE A 63 -4.75 25.80 1.18
N ASP A 64 -6.04 25.97 0.89
CA ASP A 64 -7.11 25.12 1.43
C ASP A 64 -7.52 23.99 0.50
N ASN A 65 -7.19 24.08 -0.80
CA ASN A 65 -7.59 23.11 -1.81
C ASN A 65 -6.37 22.65 -2.60
N ALA A 66 -6.00 21.40 -2.47
CA ALA A 66 -4.85 20.83 -3.17
C ALA A 66 -4.95 19.31 -3.29
N ILE A 67 -4.25 18.79 -4.28
CA ILE A 67 -3.91 17.37 -4.42
C ILE A 67 -2.39 17.24 -4.55
N VAL A 68 -1.79 16.38 -3.75
CA VAL A 68 -0.38 16.00 -3.85
C VAL A 68 -0.32 14.56 -4.29
N ASN A 69 0.29 14.30 -5.45
CA ASN A 69 0.37 12.97 -6.05
C ASN A 69 1.83 12.55 -6.22
N ALA A 70 2.21 11.43 -5.65
CA ALA A 70 3.54 10.82 -5.68
C ALA A 70 3.50 9.49 -6.45
N GLY A 71 3.32 9.57 -7.78
CA GLY A 71 3.35 8.38 -8.64
C GLY A 71 2.09 7.50 -8.59
N GLY A 72 0.94 8.05 -8.25
CA GLY A 72 -0.35 7.33 -8.10
C GLY A 72 -0.85 7.31 -6.68
N ASP A 73 0.04 7.38 -5.70
CA ASP A 73 -0.28 7.56 -4.28
C ASP A 73 -0.46 9.05 -3.99
N LEU A 74 -1.57 9.41 -3.39
CA LEU A 74 -1.93 10.82 -3.25
C LEU A 74 -2.65 11.12 -1.95
N ARG A 75 -2.60 12.40 -1.57
CA ARG A 75 -3.49 12.99 -0.57
C ARG A 75 -4.13 14.25 -1.13
N ALA A 76 -5.41 14.39 -0.92
CA ALA A 76 -6.16 15.55 -1.36
C ALA A 76 -6.82 16.23 -0.16
N MET A 77 -6.88 17.56 -0.19
CA MET A 77 -7.61 18.38 0.79
C MET A 77 -8.51 19.37 0.07
N GLY A 78 -9.63 19.71 0.73
CA GLY A 78 -10.61 20.66 0.20
C GLY A 78 -11.28 20.15 -1.07
N THR A 79 -11.52 21.04 -2.02
CA THR A 79 -12.33 20.79 -3.23
C THR A 79 -11.64 21.24 -4.50
N HIS A 80 -12.12 20.75 -5.65
CA HIS A 80 -11.74 21.21 -6.97
C HIS A 80 -12.77 22.24 -7.48
N GLY A 81 -12.62 23.47 -7.04
CA GLY A 81 -13.62 24.51 -7.27
C GLY A 81 -14.88 24.21 -6.45
N ASP A 82 -16.01 24.05 -7.12
CA ASP A 82 -17.33 23.78 -6.53
C ASP A 82 -17.67 22.28 -6.41
N ARG A 83 -16.75 21.39 -6.73
CA ARG A 83 -16.95 19.92 -6.69
C ARG A 83 -15.85 19.22 -5.88
N PRO A 84 -16.12 18.03 -5.32
CA PRO A 84 -15.08 17.23 -4.67
C PRO A 84 -14.01 16.77 -5.69
N TRP A 85 -12.81 16.48 -5.20
CA TRP A 85 -11.81 15.76 -5.96
C TRP A 85 -12.31 14.38 -6.31
N ARG A 86 -11.99 13.89 -7.50
CA ARG A 86 -12.35 12.55 -7.95
C ARG A 86 -11.10 11.77 -8.32
N VAL A 87 -10.90 10.63 -7.68
CA VAL A 87 -9.71 9.79 -7.81
C VAL A 87 -10.11 8.42 -8.34
N ALA A 88 -9.40 7.97 -9.37
CA ALA A 88 -9.62 6.65 -9.95
C ALA A 88 -8.92 5.55 -9.14
N VAL A 89 -9.64 4.46 -8.86
CA VAL A 89 -9.09 3.22 -8.33
C VAL A 89 -8.80 2.30 -9.52
N ARG A 90 -7.52 2.05 -9.77
CA ARG A 90 -7.05 1.29 -10.93
C ARG A 90 -7.11 -0.21 -10.69
N LYS A 91 -7.27 -0.95 -11.78
CA LYS A 91 -7.18 -2.41 -11.80
C LYS A 91 -5.79 -2.83 -12.32
N PRO A 92 -5.14 -3.84 -11.71
CA PRO A 92 -3.94 -4.46 -12.29
C PRO A 92 -4.19 -4.90 -13.73
N GLY A 93 -3.20 -4.72 -14.60
CA GLY A 93 -3.36 -5.07 -16.02
C GLY A 93 -4.10 -4.05 -16.88
N GLY A 94 -4.61 -2.96 -16.29
CA GLY A 94 -5.28 -1.85 -16.98
C GLY A 94 -6.78 -1.73 -16.67
N GLY A 95 -7.33 -0.55 -16.97
CA GLY A 95 -8.71 -0.22 -16.61
C GLY A 95 -8.87 0.30 -15.19
N MET A 96 -10.11 0.40 -14.73
CA MET A 96 -10.48 0.92 -13.42
C MET A 96 -11.50 0.01 -12.76
N VAL A 97 -11.40 -0.17 -11.44
CA VAL A 97 -12.47 -0.71 -10.60
C VAL A 97 -13.59 0.35 -10.50
N GLY A 98 -13.20 1.58 -10.29
CA GLY A 98 -14.13 2.69 -10.14
C GLY A 98 -13.40 3.98 -9.80
N SER A 99 -14.13 4.91 -9.20
CA SER A 99 -13.58 6.15 -8.67
C SER A 99 -14.20 6.50 -7.33
N VAL A 100 -13.45 7.21 -6.50
CA VAL A 100 -13.93 7.76 -5.24
C VAL A 100 -13.93 9.28 -5.28
N GLN A 101 -14.87 9.89 -4.58
CA GLN A 101 -14.84 11.31 -4.28
C GLN A 101 -14.14 11.50 -2.94
N VAL A 102 -13.22 12.46 -2.88
CA VAL A 102 -12.53 12.81 -1.63
C VAL A 102 -13.49 13.56 -0.72
N GLU A 103 -13.59 13.13 0.51
CA GLU A 103 -14.39 13.75 1.56
C GLU A 103 -13.48 14.46 2.57
N GLY A 104 -13.25 15.75 2.31
CA GLY A 104 -12.41 16.56 3.20
C GLY A 104 -10.91 16.43 2.90
N ASP A 105 -10.17 15.79 3.81
CA ASP A 105 -8.71 15.59 3.74
C ASP A 105 -8.42 14.09 3.81
N GLU A 106 -8.13 13.48 2.68
CA GLU A 106 -7.95 12.03 2.56
C GLU A 106 -6.74 11.67 1.72
N ALA A 107 -6.07 10.61 2.15
CA ALA A 107 -4.98 9.94 1.47
C ALA A 107 -5.51 8.66 0.78
N ILE A 108 -5.14 8.47 -0.48
CA ILE A 108 -5.50 7.31 -1.30
C ILE A 108 -4.22 6.71 -1.83
N PHE A 109 -3.90 5.52 -1.36
CA PHE A 109 -2.67 4.81 -1.68
C PHE A 109 -2.95 3.43 -2.22
N THR A 110 -2.13 3.01 -3.19
CA THR A 110 -2.24 1.68 -3.78
C THR A 110 -0.87 1.00 -3.79
N SER A 111 -0.74 -0.11 -3.09
CA SER A 111 0.40 -1.02 -3.23
C SER A 111 0.05 -2.16 -4.18
N GLY A 112 0.98 -2.53 -5.06
CA GLY A 112 0.72 -3.59 -6.03
C GLY A 112 1.99 -4.31 -6.51
N ASN A 113 1.83 -5.59 -6.81
CA ASN A 113 2.90 -6.46 -7.30
C ASN A 113 3.28 -6.20 -8.77
N TYR A 114 2.50 -5.36 -9.47
CA TYR A 114 2.66 -5.09 -10.90
C TYR A 114 3.44 -3.81 -11.22
N GLU A 115 3.66 -2.92 -10.25
CA GLU A 115 4.30 -1.62 -10.49
C GLU A 115 5.82 -1.71 -10.60
N ARG A 116 6.46 -2.49 -9.73
CA ARG A 116 7.90 -2.69 -9.70
C ARG A 116 8.21 -4.18 -9.64
N PHE A 117 8.91 -4.69 -10.63
CA PHE A 117 9.29 -6.10 -10.71
C PHE A 117 10.64 -6.26 -11.40
N ARG A 118 11.31 -7.36 -11.10
CA ARG A 118 12.35 -7.93 -11.94
C ARG A 118 11.69 -8.94 -12.86
N GLN A 119 12.21 -9.10 -14.04
CA GLN A 119 11.72 -10.09 -14.99
C GLN A 119 12.90 -10.86 -15.56
N ASP A 120 12.77 -12.17 -15.61
CA ASP A 120 13.60 -13.04 -16.42
C ASP A 120 12.81 -13.56 -17.63
N GLN A 121 13.36 -14.56 -18.33
CA GLN A 121 12.70 -15.15 -19.52
C GLN A 121 11.44 -15.96 -19.18
N THR A 122 11.20 -16.30 -17.92
CA THR A 122 10.17 -17.23 -17.48
C THR A 122 9.09 -16.58 -16.62
N GLN A 123 9.46 -15.61 -15.77
CA GLN A 123 8.51 -15.02 -14.81
C GLN A 123 8.91 -13.61 -14.32
N ARG A 124 7.94 -12.96 -13.66
CA ARG A 124 8.12 -11.68 -12.98
C ARG A 124 8.31 -11.89 -11.49
N TYR A 125 9.24 -11.13 -10.92
CA TYR A 125 9.55 -11.12 -9.48
C TYR A 125 9.24 -9.74 -8.93
N PRO A 126 8.08 -9.55 -8.27
CA PRO A 126 7.76 -8.29 -7.60
C PRO A 126 8.82 -7.92 -6.57
N HIS A 127 8.94 -6.62 -6.29
CA HIS A 127 9.88 -6.12 -5.30
C HIS A 127 9.42 -6.32 -3.85
N ILE A 128 8.12 -6.62 -3.68
CA ILE A 128 7.52 -6.86 -2.37
C ILE A 128 7.64 -8.34 -2.06
N LEU A 129 8.36 -8.66 -0.99
CA LEU A 129 8.68 -10.03 -0.57
C LEU A 129 8.04 -10.32 0.79
N ASP A 130 7.50 -11.52 0.95
CA ASP A 130 7.05 -12.04 2.23
C ASP A 130 8.27 -12.27 3.15
N PRO A 131 8.36 -11.60 4.29
CA PRO A 131 9.49 -11.72 5.20
C PRO A 131 9.65 -13.12 5.84
N ALA A 132 8.60 -13.93 5.85
CA ALA A 132 8.66 -15.29 6.39
C ALA A 132 9.27 -16.29 5.41
N THR A 133 9.07 -16.07 4.11
CA THR A 133 9.50 -17.02 3.07
C THR A 133 10.63 -16.48 2.19
N GLY A 134 10.83 -15.16 2.16
CA GLY A 134 11.75 -14.47 1.25
C GLY A 134 11.28 -14.47 -0.21
N TRP A 135 10.08 -14.99 -0.49
CA TRP A 135 9.47 -14.98 -1.80
C TRP A 135 8.35 -13.93 -1.92
N ARG A 136 7.89 -13.71 -3.13
CA ARG A 136 6.76 -12.80 -3.38
C ARG A 136 5.53 -13.24 -2.60
N SER A 137 4.79 -12.28 -2.09
CA SER A 137 3.41 -12.52 -1.70
C SER A 137 2.63 -13.04 -2.90
N LYS A 138 1.84 -14.09 -2.69
CA LYS A 138 0.95 -14.66 -3.69
C LYS A 138 -0.46 -14.16 -3.37
N ASP A 139 -1.37 -14.31 -4.30
CA ASP A 139 -2.81 -14.14 -4.17
C ASP A 139 -3.32 -12.70 -4.28
N ILE A 140 -2.61 -11.66 -3.84
CA ILE A 140 -3.04 -10.26 -3.98
C ILE A 140 -2.20 -9.54 -5.03
N ALA A 141 -2.86 -8.98 -6.04
CA ALA A 141 -2.22 -8.16 -7.06
C ALA A 141 -2.12 -6.68 -6.67
N SER A 142 -3.16 -6.14 -6.00
CA SER A 142 -3.13 -4.78 -5.47
C SER A 142 -4.04 -4.58 -4.25
N VAL A 143 -3.66 -3.60 -3.43
CA VAL A 143 -4.43 -3.11 -2.29
C VAL A 143 -4.54 -1.61 -2.40
N THR A 144 -5.76 -1.09 -2.39
CA THR A 144 -6.05 0.35 -2.33
C THR A 144 -6.67 0.69 -0.99
N LEU A 145 -6.13 1.70 -0.32
CA LEU A 145 -6.61 2.23 0.96
C LEU A 145 -7.00 3.69 0.84
N ILE A 146 -7.99 4.08 1.66
CA ILE A 146 -8.31 5.47 1.92
C ILE A 146 -8.24 5.69 3.43
N THR A 147 -7.45 6.67 3.84
CA THR A 147 -7.27 7.06 5.25
C THR A 147 -7.13 8.59 5.34
N ASP A 148 -7.04 9.12 6.54
CA ASP A 148 -6.75 10.54 6.81
C ASP A 148 -5.24 10.87 6.84
N GLU A 149 -4.37 9.84 6.82
CA GLU A 149 -2.91 9.99 6.85
C GLU A 149 -2.25 9.18 5.74
N GLY A 150 -1.41 9.83 4.92
CA GLY A 150 -0.68 9.17 3.85
C GLY A 150 0.34 8.15 4.35
N ILE A 151 1.01 8.46 5.47
CA ILE A 151 1.98 7.55 6.09
C ILE A 151 1.33 6.23 6.52
N LEU A 152 0.12 6.29 7.09
CA LEU A 152 -0.66 5.11 7.46
C LEU A 152 -1.10 4.34 6.21
N ALA A 153 -1.62 5.04 5.19
CA ALA A 153 -2.07 4.42 3.95
C ALA A 153 -0.95 3.68 3.21
N ASP A 154 0.26 4.27 3.09
CA ASP A 154 1.42 3.68 2.42
C ASP A 154 1.88 2.40 3.15
N ALA A 155 2.07 2.49 4.47
CA ALA A 155 2.51 1.35 5.28
C ALA A 155 1.47 0.23 5.32
N ALA A 156 0.19 0.57 5.53
CA ALA A 156 -0.88 -0.40 5.65
C ALA A 156 -1.19 -1.10 4.32
N ALA A 157 -1.16 -0.39 3.19
CA ALA A 157 -1.35 -1.02 1.87
C ALA A 157 -0.31 -2.11 1.63
N THR A 158 0.95 -1.85 1.99
CA THR A 158 2.02 -2.84 1.92
C THR A 158 1.80 -4.00 2.89
N ALA A 159 1.40 -3.73 4.14
CA ALA A 159 1.12 -4.76 5.14
C ALA A 159 -0.02 -5.69 4.71
N LEU A 160 -1.11 -5.16 4.15
CA LEU A 160 -2.23 -5.96 3.65
C LEU A 160 -1.85 -6.80 2.43
N LEU A 161 -1.00 -6.27 1.55
CA LEU A 161 -0.48 -7.02 0.42
C LEU A 161 0.32 -8.26 0.88
N PHE A 162 1.10 -8.14 1.95
CA PHE A 162 1.81 -9.26 2.57
C PHE A 162 0.90 -10.25 3.27
N ALA A 163 -0.15 -9.77 3.91
CA ALA A 163 -1.05 -10.62 4.67
C ALA A 163 -1.72 -11.69 3.80
N GLY A 164 -1.92 -11.40 2.51
CA GLY A 164 -2.60 -12.31 1.58
C GLY A 164 -4.12 -12.39 1.82
N LEU A 165 -4.84 -13.05 0.90
CA LEU A 165 -6.31 -13.06 0.87
C LEU A 165 -6.97 -13.64 2.13
N TYR A 166 -6.30 -14.52 2.85
CA TYR A 166 -6.89 -15.16 4.02
C TYR A 166 -6.77 -14.36 5.32
N VAL A 167 -5.83 -13.41 5.40
CA VAL A 167 -5.46 -12.72 6.65
C VAL A 167 -5.66 -11.21 6.57
N TRP A 168 -5.79 -10.63 5.38
CA TRP A 168 -5.89 -9.18 5.21
C TRP A 168 -6.99 -8.53 6.04
N ALA A 169 -8.15 -9.20 6.18
CA ALA A 169 -9.28 -8.66 6.94
C ALA A 169 -8.96 -8.54 8.43
N ASP A 170 -8.22 -9.51 9.00
CA ASP A 170 -7.77 -9.45 10.38
C ASP A 170 -6.73 -8.34 10.61
N VAL A 171 -5.80 -8.17 9.66
CA VAL A 171 -4.83 -7.07 9.68
C VAL A 171 -5.55 -5.73 9.55
N ALA A 172 -6.47 -5.59 8.60
CA ALA A 172 -7.26 -4.36 8.42
C ALA A 172 -8.02 -3.99 9.70
N ARG A 173 -8.64 -4.99 10.35
CA ARG A 173 -9.33 -4.81 11.64
C ARG A 173 -8.36 -4.35 12.74
N SER A 174 -7.19 -4.99 12.86
CA SER A 174 -6.19 -4.64 13.88
C SER A 174 -5.67 -3.21 13.71
N LEU A 175 -5.56 -2.74 12.47
CA LEU A 175 -5.14 -1.38 12.11
C LEU A 175 -6.32 -0.39 12.05
N LYS A 176 -7.56 -0.84 12.34
CA LYS A 176 -8.80 -0.03 12.28
C LYS A 176 -9.06 0.60 10.91
N LEU A 177 -8.64 -0.06 9.86
CA LEU A 177 -8.86 0.39 8.49
C LEU A 177 -10.30 0.10 8.08
N GLN A 178 -10.99 1.07 7.51
CA GLN A 178 -12.39 0.91 7.09
C GLN A 178 -12.57 0.89 5.58
N LEU A 179 -11.73 1.61 4.85
CA LEU A 179 -11.86 1.82 3.40
C LEU A 179 -10.75 1.06 2.68
N VAL A 180 -11.00 -0.22 2.39
CA VAL A 180 -10.04 -1.15 1.77
C VAL A 180 -10.65 -1.77 0.52
N ALA A 181 -9.91 -1.75 -0.59
CA ALA A 181 -10.20 -2.53 -1.79
C ALA A 181 -8.98 -3.36 -2.19
N ILE A 182 -9.20 -4.63 -2.50
CA ILE A 182 -8.18 -5.58 -2.92
C ILE A 182 -8.56 -6.14 -4.28
N VAL A 183 -7.58 -6.29 -5.15
CA VAL A 183 -7.70 -7.07 -6.38
C VAL A 183 -6.72 -8.23 -6.29
N ASP A 184 -7.18 -9.43 -6.49
CA ASP A 184 -6.33 -10.62 -6.50
C ASP A 184 -5.62 -10.82 -7.86
N GLU A 185 -4.78 -11.85 -7.94
CA GLU A 185 -4.02 -12.18 -9.16
C GLU A 185 -4.92 -12.61 -10.32
N ASP A 186 -6.13 -13.12 -10.06
CA ASP A 186 -7.13 -13.52 -11.05
C ASP A 186 -8.05 -12.35 -11.46
N GLY A 187 -7.92 -11.21 -10.80
CA GLY A 187 -8.69 -9.99 -11.06
C GLY A 187 -10.02 -9.92 -10.32
N ALA A 188 -10.29 -10.84 -9.39
CA ALA A 188 -11.43 -10.74 -8.47
C ALA A 188 -11.23 -9.59 -7.48
N VAL A 189 -12.33 -8.92 -7.15
CA VAL A 189 -12.29 -7.72 -6.31
C VAL A 189 -12.93 -8.03 -4.96
N PHE A 190 -12.21 -7.70 -3.89
CA PHE A 190 -12.68 -7.81 -2.51
C PHE A 190 -12.63 -6.43 -1.87
N MET A 191 -13.61 -6.08 -1.08
CA MET A 191 -13.60 -4.79 -0.41
C MET A 191 -14.40 -4.79 0.88
N THR A 192 -14.12 -3.81 1.71
CA THR A 192 -14.91 -3.56 2.92
C THR A 192 -16.25 -2.93 2.57
N VAL A 193 -17.25 -3.11 3.44
CA VAL A 193 -18.57 -2.48 3.32
C VAL A 193 -18.48 -0.97 3.12
N GLU A 194 -17.61 -0.30 3.86
CA GLU A 194 -17.44 1.15 3.78
C GLU A 194 -16.79 1.58 2.46
N MET A 195 -15.86 0.79 1.92
CA MET A 195 -15.27 1.06 0.61
C MET A 195 -16.30 0.92 -0.51
N GLU A 196 -17.16 -0.09 -0.45
CA GLU A 196 -18.22 -0.28 -1.44
C GLU A 196 -19.16 0.93 -1.52
N LYS A 197 -19.57 1.48 -0.38
CA LYS A 197 -20.41 2.68 -0.32
C LYS A 197 -19.76 3.92 -0.94
N ARG A 198 -18.44 4.01 -0.88
CA ARG A 198 -17.66 5.13 -1.40
C ARG A 198 -17.31 5.00 -2.87
N LEU A 199 -17.20 3.78 -3.38
CA LEU A 199 -16.72 3.51 -4.73
C LEU A 199 -17.83 3.66 -5.77
N GLN A 200 -17.60 4.54 -6.75
CA GLN A 200 -18.43 4.64 -7.94
C GLN A 200 -17.83 3.73 -9.01
N PHE A 201 -18.42 2.55 -9.18
CA PHE A 201 -17.94 1.54 -10.13
C PHE A 201 -17.93 2.03 -11.57
N THR A 202 -16.98 1.55 -12.35
CA THR A 202 -16.90 1.78 -13.79
C THR A 202 -17.27 0.49 -14.51
N GLY A 203 -18.53 0.42 -14.99
CA GLY A 203 -19.07 -0.79 -15.58
C GLY A 203 -19.53 -1.81 -14.53
N ASP A 204 -19.71 -3.05 -14.98
CA ASP A 204 -20.15 -4.16 -14.13
C ASP A 204 -18.91 -4.83 -13.52
N VAL A 205 -18.67 -4.61 -12.23
CA VAL A 205 -17.54 -5.16 -11.49
C VAL A 205 -18.06 -6.15 -10.46
N GLU A 206 -17.88 -7.42 -10.73
CA GLU A 206 -18.13 -8.45 -9.72
C GLU A 206 -17.17 -8.27 -8.55
N HIS A 207 -17.70 -8.26 -7.33
CA HIS A 207 -16.90 -8.08 -6.13
C HIS A 207 -17.50 -8.80 -4.92
N VAL A 208 -16.63 -9.06 -3.94
CA VAL A 208 -16.99 -9.69 -2.67
C VAL A 208 -16.85 -8.67 -1.55
N ILE A 209 -17.88 -8.53 -0.75
CA ILE A 209 -17.89 -7.62 0.41
C ILE A 209 -17.47 -8.38 1.66
N ILE A 210 -16.56 -7.78 2.41
CA ILE A 210 -16.02 -8.30 3.67
C ILE A 210 -16.40 -7.35 4.81
N GLU A 211 -17.10 -7.88 5.79
CA GLU A 211 -17.43 -7.16 7.02
C GLU A 211 -16.24 -7.26 7.99
N LEU A 212 -15.71 -6.12 8.40
CA LEU A 212 -14.72 -6.03 9.47
C LEU A 212 -15.45 -5.91 10.81
N GLN A 213 -15.76 -7.06 11.42
CA GLN A 213 -16.40 -7.10 12.75
C GLN A 213 -15.41 -6.83 13.88
#